data_560fcdf4257595d25fee0af7acaba771
#
_entry.id   560fcdf4257595d25fee0af7acaba771
#
_cell.length_a   1.000
_cell.length_b   1.000
_cell.length_c   1.000
_cell.angle_alpha   90.00
_cell.angle_beta   90.00
_cell.angle_gamma   90.00
#
_symmetry.space_group_name_H-M   'P 1'
#
loop_
_entity.id
_entity.type
_entity.pdbx_description
1 polymer ?
#
loop_
_entity_poly.entity_id
_entity_poly.type
_entity_poly.pdbx_seq_one_letter_code
_entity_poly.pdbx_strand_id
1 'polypeptide(L)'
;STSPPGIRDLLVLGKIRQLETEGAADLIILDAPAAGHAITFLRSATGIAEAATSGALHSQATEALAMLGDPTRTRVMLATLPEETPINELIDTAYSLEEDVGVMLGPVIINGTWPPLPGLETDVEQAAKAADVSLTDDEVVSLGSAGAYRTERCDMQQGQLARLARELPLTTLNLDFVFTNELDQSDLTRLADELLAGIDALDPALTD
;
A
#
# COMPACT_ATOMS: atom_id res chain seq x y z
N SER A 1 -19.54 -22.46 -17.36
CA SER A 1 -19.36 -23.26 -16.15
C SER A 1 -18.54 -22.43 -15.16
N THR A 2 -19.16 -22.02 -14.10
CA THR A 2 -18.51 -21.28 -13.02
C THR A 2 -17.76 -22.29 -12.16
N SER A 3 -16.43 -22.22 -12.13
CA SER A 3 -15.62 -22.98 -11.18
C SER A 3 -16.06 -22.61 -9.75
N PRO A 4 -16.08 -23.56 -8.80
CA PRO A 4 -16.34 -23.26 -7.40
C PRO A 4 -15.41 -22.14 -6.89
N PRO A 5 -15.91 -21.28 -5.98
CA PRO A 5 -15.06 -20.27 -5.32
C PRO A 5 -13.81 -20.94 -4.72
N GLY A 6 -12.65 -20.31 -4.82
CA GLY A 6 -11.39 -20.82 -4.31
C GLY A 6 -10.58 -21.68 -5.29
N ILE A 7 -11.20 -22.47 -6.19
CA ILE A 7 -10.42 -23.24 -7.19
C ILE A 7 -9.71 -22.32 -8.16
N ARG A 8 -10.36 -21.24 -8.60
CA ARG A 8 -9.74 -20.25 -9.49
C ARG A 8 -8.54 -19.59 -8.81
N ASP A 9 -8.69 -19.25 -7.54
CA ASP A 9 -7.66 -18.60 -6.76
C ASP A 9 -6.46 -19.53 -6.56
N LEU A 10 -6.72 -20.80 -6.23
CA LEU A 10 -5.66 -21.82 -6.15
C LEU A 10 -4.92 -22.02 -7.49
N LEU A 11 -5.62 -21.95 -8.64
CA LEU A 11 -4.97 -22.03 -9.94
C LEU A 11 -4.04 -20.84 -10.21
N VAL A 12 -4.41 -19.64 -9.76
CA VAL A 12 -3.54 -18.45 -9.84
C VAL A 12 -2.31 -18.64 -8.97
N LEU A 13 -2.47 -19.04 -7.71
CA LEU A 13 -1.35 -19.34 -6.80
C LEU A 13 -0.45 -20.44 -7.36
N GLY A 14 -1.03 -21.50 -7.93
CA GLY A 14 -0.29 -22.57 -8.61
C GLY A 14 0.51 -22.09 -9.80
N LYS A 15 -0.04 -21.10 -10.57
CA LYS A 15 0.70 -20.51 -11.70
C LYS A 15 1.85 -19.64 -11.24
N ILE A 16 1.67 -18.85 -10.17
CA ILE A 16 2.74 -18.03 -9.57
C ILE A 16 3.88 -18.96 -9.10
N ARG A 17 3.55 -20.02 -8.35
CA ARG A 17 4.53 -21.02 -7.91
C ARG A 17 5.27 -21.66 -9.08
N GLN A 18 4.57 -21.98 -10.17
CA GLN A 18 5.20 -22.52 -11.38
C GLN A 18 6.23 -21.55 -11.94
N LEU A 19 5.86 -20.26 -12.12
CA LEU A 19 6.75 -19.21 -12.63
C LEU A 19 7.99 -19.03 -11.73
N GLU A 20 7.79 -19.04 -10.42
CA GLU A 20 8.88 -18.97 -9.43
C GLU A 20 9.82 -20.19 -9.58
N THR A 21 9.27 -21.40 -9.62
CA THR A 21 10.06 -22.65 -9.73
C THR A 21 10.82 -22.73 -11.05
N GLU A 22 10.26 -22.22 -12.13
CA GLU A 22 10.88 -22.14 -13.45
C GLU A 22 11.97 -21.05 -13.54
N GLY A 23 12.10 -20.19 -12.52
CA GLY A 23 13.01 -19.05 -12.55
C GLY A 23 12.65 -18.05 -13.65
N ALA A 24 11.35 -17.86 -13.89
CA ALA A 24 10.85 -17.02 -14.99
C ALA A 24 11.26 -15.55 -14.86
N ALA A 25 11.53 -15.08 -13.64
CA ALA A 25 11.99 -13.72 -13.32
C ALA A 25 12.67 -13.72 -11.95
N ASP A 26 13.53 -12.72 -11.71
CA ASP A 26 14.19 -12.50 -10.42
C ASP A 26 13.18 -11.99 -9.35
N LEU A 27 12.12 -11.29 -9.78
CA LEU A 27 11.04 -10.81 -8.96
C LEU A 27 9.69 -11.00 -9.66
N ILE A 28 8.71 -11.55 -8.95
CA ILE A 28 7.33 -11.69 -9.42
C ILE A 28 6.44 -10.85 -8.52
N ILE A 29 5.75 -9.86 -9.10
CA ILE A 29 4.78 -9.02 -8.39
C ILE A 29 3.39 -9.48 -8.77
N LEU A 30 2.60 -9.87 -7.77
CA LEU A 30 1.18 -10.14 -7.92
C LEU A 30 0.38 -8.91 -7.48
N ASP A 31 -0.28 -8.24 -8.42
CA ASP A 31 -1.30 -7.23 -8.12
C ASP A 31 -2.56 -7.95 -7.62
N ALA A 32 -2.68 -8.05 -6.30
CA ALA A 32 -3.73 -8.80 -5.63
C ALA A 32 -5.04 -8.01 -5.60
N PRO A 33 -6.20 -8.69 -5.44
CA PRO A 33 -7.47 -8.01 -5.21
C PRO A 33 -7.44 -7.11 -3.98
N ALA A 34 -8.39 -6.16 -3.87
CA ALA A 34 -8.54 -5.29 -2.70
C ALA A 34 -8.73 -6.08 -1.39
N ALA A 35 -8.36 -5.47 -0.27
CA ALA A 35 -8.15 -6.07 1.06
C ALA A 35 -9.10 -7.21 1.45
N GLY A 36 -10.43 -7.00 1.42
CA GLY A 36 -11.41 -8.03 1.79
C GLY A 36 -11.39 -9.27 0.90
N HIS A 37 -11.06 -9.11 -0.39
CA HIS A 37 -10.92 -10.22 -1.33
C HIS A 37 -9.53 -10.86 -1.28
N ALA A 38 -8.49 -10.10 -0.93
CA ALA A 38 -7.12 -10.59 -0.83
C ALA A 38 -7.01 -11.68 0.25
N ILE A 39 -7.61 -11.46 1.43
CA ILE A 39 -7.65 -12.45 2.51
C ILE A 39 -8.31 -13.74 2.00
N THR A 40 -9.49 -13.64 1.37
CA THR A 40 -10.20 -14.79 0.81
C THR A 40 -9.39 -15.50 -0.27
N PHE A 41 -8.72 -14.74 -1.13
CA PHE A 41 -7.85 -15.27 -2.19
C PHE A 41 -6.70 -16.08 -1.59
N LEU A 42 -5.98 -15.55 -0.61
CA LEU A 42 -4.85 -16.22 0.01
C LEU A 42 -5.29 -17.43 0.86
N ARG A 43 -6.43 -17.32 1.56
CA ARG A 43 -7.02 -18.45 2.33
C ARG A 43 -7.60 -19.57 1.46
N SER A 44 -7.78 -19.35 0.17
CA SER A 44 -8.33 -20.37 -0.73
C SER A 44 -7.50 -21.67 -0.72
N ALA A 45 -6.17 -21.56 -0.60
CA ALA A 45 -5.27 -22.70 -0.51
C ALA A 45 -5.49 -23.47 0.81
N THR A 46 -5.66 -22.79 1.95
CA THR A 46 -5.96 -23.41 3.25
C THR A 46 -7.26 -24.19 3.20
N GLY A 47 -8.34 -23.56 2.74
CA GLY A 47 -9.64 -24.22 2.65
C GLY A 47 -9.66 -25.46 1.74
N ILE A 48 -8.90 -25.43 0.64
CA ILE A 48 -8.78 -26.61 -0.24
C ILE A 48 -7.89 -27.69 0.38
N ALA A 49 -6.77 -27.34 1.04
CA ALA A 49 -5.93 -28.30 1.73
C ALA A 49 -6.67 -29.04 2.85
N GLU A 50 -7.55 -28.34 3.57
CA GLU A 50 -8.42 -28.95 4.61
C GLU A 50 -9.52 -29.82 4.04
N ALA A 51 -10.16 -29.40 2.94
CA ALA A 51 -11.27 -30.11 2.32
C ALA A 51 -10.82 -31.36 1.53
N ALA A 52 -9.65 -31.32 0.91
CA ALA A 52 -9.07 -32.38 0.09
C ALA A 52 -7.95 -33.07 0.85
N THR A 53 -8.19 -34.24 1.40
CA THR A 53 -7.18 -34.99 2.21
C THR A 53 -6.09 -35.67 1.37
N SER A 54 -6.24 -35.72 0.05
CA SER A 54 -5.28 -36.34 -0.89
C SER A 54 -5.55 -35.95 -2.34
N GLY A 55 -4.62 -36.27 -3.24
CA GLY A 55 -4.74 -36.05 -4.67
C GLY A 55 -4.13 -34.72 -5.15
N ALA A 56 -4.27 -34.44 -6.43
CA ALA A 56 -3.59 -33.33 -7.08
C ALA A 56 -3.96 -31.93 -6.50
N LEU A 57 -5.22 -31.73 -6.13
CA LEU A 57 -5.66 -30.45 -5.53
C LEU A 57 -5.06 -30.24 -4.14
N HIS A 58 -5.00 -31.32 -3.31
CA HIS A 58 -4.36 -31.22 -2.00
C HIS A 58 -2.86 -30.91 -2.13
N SER A 59 -2.14 -31.59 -3.06
CA SER A 59 -0.73 -31.31 -3.32
C SER A 59 -0.50 -29.86 -3.75
N GLN A 60 -1.30 -29.35 -4.71
CA GLN A 60 -1.19 -27.98 -5.17
C GLN A 60 -1.46 -26.96 -4.04
N ALA A 61 -2.48 -27.21 -3.23
CA ALA A 61 -2.82 -26.33 -2.10
C ALA A 61 -1.69 -26.31 -1.06
N THR A 62 -1.17 -27.48 -0.68
CA THR A 62 -0.05 -27.60 0.28
C THR A 62 1.22 -26.92 -0.23
N GLU A 63 1.53 -27.08 -1.51
CA GLU A 63 2.70 -26.42 -2.12
C GLU A 63 2.52 -24.89 -2.22
N ALA A 64 1.30 -24.40 -2.49
CA ALA A 64 1.00 -22.98 -2.47
C ALA A 64 1.14 -22.40 -1.04
N LEU A 65 0.64 -23.11 -0.03
CA LEU A 65 0.80 -22.71 1.38
C LEU A 65 2.27 -22.68 1.81
N ALA A 66 3.06 -23.67 1.39
CA ALA A 66 4.50 -23.68 1.66
C ALA A 66 5.24 -22.49 1.02
N MET A 67 4.82 -22.05 -0.19
CA MET A 67 5.34 -20.84 -0.82
C MET A 67 4.93 -19.58 -0.07
N LEU A 68 3.65 -19.47 0.27
CA LEU A 68 3.11 -18.29 0.96
C LEU A 68 3.69 -18.09 2.37
N GLY A 69 3.92 -19.17 3.10
CA GLY A 69 4.46 -19.15 4.47
C GLY A 69 5.99 -19.03 4.54
N ASP A 70 6.69 -19.06 3.41
CA ASP A 70 8.15 -18.92 3.37
C ASP A 70 8.56 -17.44 3.12
N PRO A 71 9.09 -16.74 4.14
CA PRO A 71 9.43 -15.32 4.04
C PRO A 71 10.57 -15.03 3.06
N THR A 72 11.33 -16.04 2.66
CA THR A 72 12.39 -15.90 1.65
C THR A 72 11.83 -15.96 0.22
N ARG A 73 10.60 -16.44 0.06
CA ARG A 73 9.93 -16.62 -1.24
C ARG A 73 8.77 -15.65 -1.45
N THR A 74 8.04 -15.33 -0.38
CA THR A 74 6.82 -14.51 -0.47
C THR A 74 6.77 -13.49 0.66
N ARG A 75 6.50 -12.24 0.30
CA ARG A 75 6.14 -11.17 1.24
C ARG A 75 4.90 -10.45 0.72
N VAL A 76 4.00 -10.11 1.62
CA VAL A 76 2.80 -9.33 1.29
C VAL A 76 3.04 -7.87 1.67
N MET A 77 2.98 -6.98 0.71
CA MET A 77 3.03 -5.54 0.94
C MET A 77 1.61 -4.98 0.90
N LEU A 78 1.26 -4.23 1.92
CA LEU A 78 -0.02 -3.52 1.98
C LEU A 78 0.17 -2.10 1.47
N ALA A 79 -0.83 -1.58 0.75
CA ALA A 79 -0.85 -0.19 0.29
C ALA A 79 -2.12 0.50 0.78
N THR A 80 -1.99 1.74 1.25
CA THR A 80 -3.11 2.51 1.80
C THR A 80 -2.99 4.00 1.50
N LEU A 81 -4.08 4.72 1.69
CA LEU A 81 -4.09 6.17 1.79
C LEU A 81 -3.99 6.59 3.27
N PRO A 82 -3.35 7.72 3.59
CA PRO A 82 -3.24 8.21 4.97
C PRO A 82 -4.55 8.87 5.44
N GLU A 83 -5.63 8.11 5.45
CA GLU A 83 -6.99 8.50 5.81
C GLU A 83 -7.58 7.50 6.82
N GLU A 84 -8.60 7.92 7.58
CA GLU A 84 -9.14 7.12 8.68
C GLU A 84 -9.62 5.73 8.25
N THR A 85 -10.51 5.66 7.25
CA THR A 85 -11.08 4.39 6.79
C THR A 85 -10.02 3.46 6.16
N PRO A 86 -9.18 3.92 5.20
CA PRO A 86 -8.12 3.07 4.65
C PRO A 86 -7.12 2.56 5.69
N ILE A 87 -6.78 3.38 6.70
CA ILE A 87 -5.88 2.95 7.79
C ILE A 87 -6.55 1.88 8.68
N ASN A 88 -7.86 2.02 8.99
CA ASN A 88 -8.60 1.00 9.72
C ASN A 88 -8.59 -0.34 8.95
N GLU A 89 -8.97 -0.30 7.67
CA GLU A 89 -9.01 -1.48 6.81
C GLU A 89 -7.63 -2.14 6.67
N LEU A 90 -6.57 -1.34 6.60
CA LEU A 90 -5.21 -1.85 6.53
C LEU A 90 -4.81 -2.59 7.80
N ILE A 91 -5.07 -2.01 8.98
CA ILE A 91 -4.75 -2.61 10.28
C ILE A 91 -5.48 -3.96 10.43
N ASP A 92 -6.79 -3.98 10.18
CA ASP A 92 -7.60 -5.20 10.25
C ASP A 92 -7.12 -6.27 9.25
N THR A 93 -6.74 -5.84 8.04
CA THR A 93 -6.21 -6.73 6.99
C THR A 93 -4.85 -7.31 7.39
N ALA A 94 -3.95 -6.50 7.97
CA ALA A 94 -2.63 -6.93 8.41
C ALA A 94 -2.75 -8.05 9.44
N TYR A 95 -3.53 -7.86 10.49
CA TYR A 95 -3.76 -8.88 11.52
C TYR A 95 -4.38 -10.16 10.95
N SER A 96 -5.39 -10.02 10.07
CA SER A 96 -6.00 -11.19 9.43
C SER A 96 -5.03 -11.96 8.54
N LEU A 97 -4.12 -11.28 7.84
CA LEU A 97 -3.12 -11.93 7.00
C LEU A 97 -2.07 -12.68 7.83
N GLU A 98 -1.64 -12.13 8.95
CA GLU A 98 -0.71 -12.79 9.85
C GLU A 98 -1.37 -13.97 10.59
N GLU A 99 -2.56 -13.77 11.17
CA GLU A 99 -3.22 -14.77 12.00
C GLU A 99 -3.87 -15.89 11.18
N ASP A 100 -4.59 -15.52 10.09
CA ASP A 100 -5.42 -16.46 9.32
C ASP A 100 -4.68 -17.13 8.16
N VAL A 101 -3.69 -16.44 7.59
CA VAL A 101 -2.96 -16.92 6.39
C VAL A 101 -1.53 -17.33 6.73
N GLY A 102 -0.91 -16.67 7.72
CA GLY A 102 0.46 -16.94 8.14
C GLY A 102 1.50 -16.44 7.13
N VAL A 103 1.23 -15.34 6.43
CA VAL A 103 2.17 -14.71 5.50
C VAL A 103 3.03 -13.69 6.22
N MET A 104 4.26 -13.48 5.74
CA MET A 104 5.12 -12.41 6.21
C MET A 104 4.71 -11.09 5.54
N LEU A 105 4.47 -10.06 6.36
CA LEU A 105 4.24 -8.71 5.85
C LEU A 105 5.58 -8.00 5.58
N GLY A 106 5.62 -7.26 4.49
CA GLY A 106 6.68 -6.32 4.15
C GLY A 106 6.35 -4.90 4.62
N PRO A 107 7.15 -3.90 4.22
CA PRO A 107 6.83 -2.50 4.46
C PRO A 107 5.46 -2.10 3.90
N VAL A 108 4.77 -1.21 4.59
CA VAL A 108 3.49 -0.65 4.14
C VAL A 108 3.74 0.54 3.21
N ILE A 109 3.09 0.55 2.06
CA ILE A 109 3.13 1.69 1.14
C ILE A 109 2.02 2.67 1.53
N ILE A 110 2.42 3.89 1.90
CA ILE A 110 1.51 5.01 2.14
C ILE A 110 1.45 5.85 0.87
N ASN A 111 0.35 5.73 0.15
CA ASN A 111 0.17 6.42 -1.12
C ASN A 111 -0.56 7.75 -0.93
N GLY A 112 -0.15 8.78 -1.65
CA GLY A 112 -0.85 10.06 -1.69
C GLY A 112 -0.65 10.93 -0.45
N THR A 113 0.54 10.90 0.14
CA THR A 113 0.93 11.79 1.23
C THR A 113 1.08 13.21 0.70
N TRP A 114 0.42 14.17 1.32
CA TRP A 114 0.58 15.57 0.95
C TRP A 114 1.84 16.13 1.60
N PRO A 115 2.84 16.53 0.81
CA PRO A 115 4.02 17.17 1.38
C PRO A 115 3.62 18.52 2.00
N PRO A 116 4.15 18.85 3.20
CA PRO A 116 3.91 20.15 3.81
C PRO A 116 4.43 21.26 2.89
N LEU A 117 3.67 22.33 2.77
CA LEU A 117 4.05 23.50 1.99
C LEU A 117 4.43 24.63 2.96
N PRO A 118 5.74 25.01 3.02
CA PRO A 118 6.18 26.09 3.90
C PRO A 118 5.53 27.41 3.51
N GLY A 119 5.25 28.25 4.52
CA GLY A 119 4.74 29.61 4.31
C GLY A 119 3.21 29.72 4.32
N LEU A 120 2.47 28.62 4.43
CA LEU A 120 1.00 28.66 4.53
C LEU A 120 0.51 29.29 5.84
N GLU A 121 1.36 29.41 6.84
CA GLU A 121 1.12 30.12 8.10
C GLU A 121 1.17 31.64 7.94
N THR A 122 1.71 32.14 6.80
CA THR A 122 1.82 33.56 6.52
C THR A 122 0.48 34.10 6.01
N ASP A 123 0.08 35.27 6.51
CA ASP A 123 -1.10 35.97 6.00
C ASP A 123 -0.99 36.24 4.51
N VAL A 124 -2.07 35.98 3.74
CA VAL A 124 -2.06 36.07 2.27
C VAL A 124 -1.74 37.47 1.78
N GLU A 125 -2.28 38.53 2.42
CA GLU A 125 -2.03 39.92 2.02
C GLU A 125 -0.57 40.29 2.29
N GLN A 126 0.01 39.82 3.42
CA GLN A 126 1.42 40.06 3.74
C GLN A 126 2.33 39.35 2.76
N ALA A 127 2.01 38.08 2.40
CA ALA A 127 2.76 37.32 1.42
C ALA A 127 2.71 37.97 0.02
N ALA A 128 1.53 38.38 -0.43
CA ALA A 128 1.33 39.10 -1.69
C ALA A 128 2.14 40.39 -1.75
N LYS A 129 2.10 41.19 -0.67
CA LYS A 129 2.87 42.42 -0.55
C LYS A 129 4.38 42.19 -0.59
N ALA A 130 4.85 41.12 0.06
CA ALA A 130 6.27 40.74 0.07
C ALA A 130 6.75 40.28 -1.33
N ALA A 131 5.86 39.67 -2.10
CA ALA A 131 6.11 39.21 -3.46
C ALA A 131 5.86 40.28 -4.55
N ASP A 132 5.44 41.49 -4.17
CA ASP A 132 5.01 42.58 -5.08
C ASP A 132 3.88 42.14 -6.05
N VAL A 133 2.93 41.35 -5.54
CA VAL A 133 1.74 40.87 -6.25
C VAL A 133 0.51 41.56 -5.72
N SER A 134 -0.35 42.06 -6.64
CA SER A 134 -1.64 42.62 -6.30
C SER A 134 -2.71 41.55 -6.39
N LEU A 135 -3.46 41.32 -5.33
CA LEU A 135 -4.59 40.39 -5.27
C LEU A 135 -5.89 41.17 -5.07
N THR A 136 -6.98 40.65 -5.62
CA THR A 136 -8.34 41.07 -5.31
C THR A 136 -8.80 40.44 -4.00
N ASP A 137 -9.83 41.00 -3.37
CA ASP A 137 -10.41 40.48 -2.13
C ASP A 137 -10.84 39.00 -2.29
N ASP A 138 -11.43 38.65 -3.42
CA ASP A 138 -11.85 37.26 -3.73
C ASP A 138 -10.66 36.31 -3.85
N GLU A 139 -9.54 36.76 -4.43
CA GLU A 139 -8.31 35.95 -4.51
C GLU A 139 -7.67 35.77 -3.15
N VAL A 140 -7.66 36.78 -2.29
CA VAL A 140 -7.18 36.68 -0.91
C VAL A 140 -7.99 35.63 -0.13
N VAL A 141 -9.33 35.68 -0.21
CA VAL A 141 -10.21 34.70 0.44
C VAL A 141 -9.99 33.29 -0.11
N SER A 142 -9.87 33.16 -1.44
CA SER A 142 -9.68 31.85 -2.11
C SER A 142 -8.34 31.23 -1.73
N LEU A 143 -7.25 31.98 -1.77
CA LEU A 143 -5.92 31.51 -1.38
C LEU A 143 -5.84 31.16 0.10
N GLY A 144 -6.43 31.99 0.98
CA GLY A 144 -6.51 31.69 2.41
C GLY A 144 -7.26 30.39 2.69
N SER A 145 -8.40 30.17 2.02
CA SER A 145 -9.18 28.94 2.15
C SER A 145 -8.42 27.72 1.64
N ALA A 146 -7.73 27.85 0.51
CA ALA A 146 -6.91 26.77 -0.05
C ALA A 146 -5.71 26.41 0.85
N GLY A 147 -5.06 27.43 1.44
CA GLY A 147 -3.96 27.24 2.39
C GLY A 147 -4.44 26.53 3.66
N ALA A 148 -5.55 26.97 4.23
CA ALA A 148 -6.15 26.35 5.40
C ALA A 148 -6.54 24.89 5.15
N TYR A 149 -7.21 24.61 4.03
CA TYR A 149 -7.55 23.24 3.62
C TYR A 149 -6.32 22.34 3.48
N ARG A 150 -5.25 22.86 2.86
CA ARG A 150 -4.01 22.10 2.73
C ARG A 150 -3.38 21.76 4.08
N THR A 151 -3.32 22.73 4.98
CA THR A 151 -2.79 22.54 6.35
C THR A 151 -3.60 21.49 7.10
N GLU A 152 -4.94 21.64 7.12
CA GLU A 152 -5.84 20.68 7.76
C GLU A 152 -5.69 19.26 7.19
N ARG A 153 -5.54 19.15 5.87
CA ARG A 153 -5.30 17.86 5.20
C ARG A 153 -3.98 17.22 5.64
N CYS A 154 -2.88 17.98 5.67
CA CYS A 154 -1.59 17.50 6.15
C CYS A 154 -1.66 17.05 7.61
N ASP A 155 -2.28 17.85 8.49
CA ASP A 155 -2.42 17.55 9.92
C ASP A 155 -3.24 16.26 10.14
N MET A 156 -4.34 16.11 9.42
CA MET A 156 -5.15 14.90 9.45
C MET A 156 -4.34 13.67 9.03
N GLN A 157 -3.60 13.75 7.91
CA GLN A 157 -2.76 12.66 7.43
C GLN A 157 -1.67 12.30 8.44
N GLN A 158 -0.99 13.28 9.02
CA GLN A 158 0.01 13.05 10.06
C GLN A 158 -0.58 12.36 11.29
N GLY A 159 -1.80 12.76 11.70
CA GLY A 159 -2.52 12.10 12.79
C GLY A 159 -2.80 10.62 12.50
N GLN A 160 -3.21 10.28 11.27
CA GLN A 160 -3.46 8.91 10.86
C GLN A 160 -2.17 8.08 10.77
N LEU A 161 -1.09 8.65 10.26
CA LEU A 161 0.23 7.99 10.22
C LEU A 161 0.79 7.72 11.62
N ALA A 162 0.66 8.68 12.54
CA ALA A 162 1.05 8.49 13.93
C ALA A 162 0.22 7.41 14.63
N ARG A 163 -1.05 7.25 14.27
CA ARG A 163 -1.91 6.16 14.74
C ARG A 163 -1.45 4.82 14.17
N LEU A 164 -1.23 4.75 12.86
CA LEU A 164 -0.73 3.54 12.20
C LEU A 164 0.55 3.03 12.85
N ALA A 165 1.53 3.90 13.07
CA ALA A 165 2.81 3.54 13.69
C ALA A 165 2.67 2.96 15.12
N ARG A 166 1.60 3.32 15.84
CA ARG A 166 1.33 2.76 17.18
C ARG A 166 0.60 1.43 17.14
N GLU A 167 -0.34 1.27 16.20
CA GLU A 167 -1.24 0.12 16.11
C GLU A 167 -0.68 -1.00 15.25
N LEU A 168 0.14 -0.65 14.26
CA LEU A 168 0.80 -1.60 13.37
C LEU A 168 2.25 -1.12 13.14
N PRO A 169 3.21 -1.53 13.98
CA PRO A 169 4.59 -1.04 13.94
C PRO A 169 5.42 -1.66 12.81
N LEU A 170 4.91 -1.58 11.59
CA LEU A 170 5.63 -1.95 10.38
C LEU A 170 6.34 -0.73 9.79
N THR A 171 7.44 -0.98 9.09
CA THR A 171 8.11 0.07 8.32
C THR A 171 7.21 0.59 7.21
N THR A 172 7.25 1.90 6.95
CA THR A 172 6.44 2.53 5.91
C THR A 172 7.30 3.11 4.80
N LEU A 173 6.80 3.03 3.57
CA LEU A 173 7.33 3.69 2.37
C LEU A 173 6.29 4.71 1.91
N ASN A 174 6.67 5.99 1.87
CA ASN A 174 5.73 7.06 1.54
C ASN A 174 5.90 7.46 0.07
N LEU A 175 4.76 7.64 -0.60
CA LEU A 175 4.67 8.20 -1.94
C LEU A 175 3.85 9.49 -1.90
N ASP A 176 4.38 10.54 -2.48
CA ASP A 176 3.75 11.84 -2.50
C ASP A 176 2.50 11.85 -3.40
N PHE A 177 1.53 12.67 -3.02
CA PHE A 177 0.36 12.92 -3.85
C PHE A 177 0.75 13.69 -5.11
N VAL A 178 0.38 13.14 -6.26
CA VAL A 178 0.61 13.79 -7.57
C VAL A 178 -0.57 14.69 -7.91
N PHE A 179 -0.34 16.01 -7.90
CA PHE A 179 -1.36 17.02 -8.20
C PHE A 179 -1.56 17.14 -9.72
N THR A 180 -2.11 16.11 -10.35
CA THR A 180 -2.44 16.08 -11.78
C THR A 180 -3.80 15.42 -12.01
N ASN A 181 -4.43 15.71 -13.13
CA ASN A 181 -5.67 15.04 -13.55
C ASN A 181 -5.39 13.69 -14.22
N GLU A 182 -4.23 13.53 -14.84
CA GLU A 182 -3.82 12.32 -15.54
C GLU A 182 -2.34 12.06 -15.24
N LEU A 183 -2.03 10.86 -14.77
CA LEU A 183 -0.64 10.43 -14.56
C LEU A 183 0.03 10.16 -15.89
N ASP A 184 1.22 10.70 -16.07
CA ASP A 184 2.08 10.42 -17.22
C ASP A 184 3.32 9.60 -16.83
N GLN A 185 4.17 9.31 -17.82
CA GLN A 185 5.39 8.52 -17.61
C GLN A 185 6.37 9.22 -16.65
N SER A 186 6.41 10.56 -16.64
CA SER A 186 7.31 11.30 -15.75
C SER A 186 6.84 11.23 -14.28
N ASP A 187 5.53 11.26 -14.06
CA ASP A 187 4.94 11.07 -12.74
C ASP A 187 5.24 9.66 -12.19
N LEU A 188 5.08 8.64 -13.03
CA LEU A 188 5.40 7.26 -12.64
C LEU A 188 6.89 7.09 -12.33
N THR A 189 7.77 7.72 -13.11
CA THR A 189 9.22 7.69 -12.84
C THR A 189 9.54 8.35 -11.51
N ARG A 190 8.94 9.51 -11.22
CA ARG A 190 9.12 10.19 -9.94
C ARG A 190 8.65 9.34 -8.75
N LEU A 191 7.47 8.73 -8.84
CA LEU A 191 6.97 7.83 -7.78
C LEU A 191 7.86 6.60 -7.61
N ALA A 192 8.43 6.06 -8.70
CA ALA A 192 9.38 4.97 -8.61
C ALA A 192 10.68 5.39 -7.92
N ASP A 193 11.20 6.59 -8.23
CA ASP A 193 12.39 7.14 -7.57
C ASP A 193 12.15 7.40 -6.07
N GLU A 194 10.97 7.90 -5.69
CA GLU A 194 10.56 8.05 -4.29
C GLU A 194 10.53 6.69 -3.57
N LEU A 195 9.96 5.68 -4.21
CA LEU A 195 9.91 4.31 -3.66
C LEU A 195 11.31 3.74 -3.48
N LEU A 196 12.18 3.87 -4.47
CA LEU A 196 13.56 3.40 -4.41
C LEU A 196 14.35 4.12 -3.30
N ALA A 197 14.21 5.45 -3.20
CA ALA A 197 14.84 6.22 -2.13
C ALA A 197 14.35 5.78 -0.74
N GLY A 198 13.06 5.46 -0.62
CA GLY A 198 12.49 4.91 0.61
C GLY A 198 13.06 3.54 0.95
N ILE A 199 13.22 2.66 -0.04
CA ILE A 199 13.82 1.33 0.14
C ILE A 199 15.29 1.45 0.56
N ASP A 200 16.07 2.30 -0.10
CA ASP A 200 17.48 2.52 0.22
C ASP A 200 17.70 3.10 1.64
N ALA A 201 16.69 3.79 2.16
CA ALA A 201 16.69 4.32 3.51
C ALA A 201 16.26 3.32 4.59
N LEU A 202 15.77 2.13 4.21
CA LEU A 202 15.41 1.09 5.17
C LEU A 202 16.65 0.57 5.88
N ASP A 203 16.55 0.41 7.21
CA ASP A 203 17.61 -0.26 7.97
C ASP A 203 17.67 -1.74 7.56
N PRO A 204 18.82 -2.24 7.07
CA PRO A 204 18.95 -3.67 6.73
C PRO A 204 18.58 -4.62 7.86
N ALA A 205 18.73 -4.18 9.11
CA ALA A 205 18.33 -4.98 10.29
C ALA A 205 16.82 -5.12 10.48
N LEU A 206 16.01 -4.33 9.76
CA LEU A 206 14.53 -4.41 9.80
C LEU A 206 13.95 -5.18 8.60
N THR A 207 14.80 -5.65 7.69
CA THR A 207 14.40 -6.36 6.47
C THR A 207 14.68 -7.86 6.52
N ASP A 208 15.36 -8.33 7.54
CA ASP A 208 15.60 -9.75 7.88
C ASP A 208 14.45 -10.27 8.79
#